data_8a670b30a8d0e9360f1c2a0f8e075653
#
_entry.id   8a670b30a8d0e9360f1c2a0f8e075653
#
_cell.length_a   1.000
_cell.length_b   1.000
_cell.length_c   1.000
_cell.angle_alpha   90.00
_cell.angle_beta   90.00
_cell.angle_gamma   90.00
#
_symmetry.space_group_name_H-M   'P 1'
#
loop_
_entity.id
_entity.type
_entity.pdbx_description
1 polymer ?
#
loop_
_entity_poly.entity_id
_entity_poly.type
_entity_poly.pdbx_seq_one_letter_code
_entity_poly.pdbx_strand_id
1 'polypeptide(L)'
;RGKLIQRNNENFRAADSLPPATGKTIIASHSAKQKLLIAVQPHALAPGQTYTWIAGRLVDLGFDQGVFLDGSDSALLMLDGKLVVRPGEDKDESNTLGVGFRK
;
A
#
# COMPACT_ATOMS: atom_id res chain seq x y z
N ARG A 1 -21.65 0.58 2.77
CA ARG A 1 -20.38 1.24 2.99
C ARG A 1 -19.25 0.23 2.97
N GLY A 2 -18.06 0.65 2.56
CA GLY A 2 -16.94 -0.24 2.35
C GLY A 2 -16.46 -0.93 3.61
N LYS A 3 -15.73 -2.02 3.43
CA LYS A 3 -15.11 -2.78 4.51
C LYS A 3 -13.87 -2.07 5.00
N LEU A 4 -13.47 -2.36 6.23
CA LEU A 4 -12.22 -1.86 6.76
C LEU A 4 -11.05 -2.47 5.99
N ILE A 5 -10.09 -1.62 5.69
CA ILE A 5 -8.84 -2.04 5.06
C ILE A 5 -7.87 -2.38 6.19
N GLN A 6 -7.26 -3.55 6.13
CA GLN A 6 -6.38 -4.06 7.18
C GLN A 6 -4.98 -4.32 6.63
N ARG A 7 -4.01 -4.23 7.52
CA ARG A 7 -2.63 -4.54 7.20
C ARG A 7 -2.34 -6.00 7.60
N ASN A 8 -2.10 -6.87 6.62
CA ASN A 8 -1.71 -8.28 6.86
C ASN A 8 -2.52 -8.96 7.96
N ASN A 9 -3.84 -8.77 7.96
CA ASN A 9 -4.74 -9.29 8.99
C ASN A 9 -4.54 -8.69 10.39
N GLU A 10 -3.68 -7.69 10.51
CA GLU A 10 -3.50 -6.97 11.76
C GLU A 10 -4.40 -5.74 11.81
N ASN A 11 -4.63 -5.25 13.02
CA ASN A 11 -5.34 -3.99 13.20
C ASN A 11 -4.42 -2.84 12.73
N PHE A 12 -4.78 -2.20 11.63
CA PHE A 12 -3.95 -1.13 11.08
C PHE A 12 -3.82 0.08 12.02
N ARG A 13 -4.73 0.25 12.97
CA ARG A 13 -4.62 1.32 13.97
C ARG A 13 -3.43 1.08 14.91
N ALA A 14 -3.14 -0.17 15.23
CA ALA A 14 -1.95 -0.48 16.02
C ALA A 14 -0.69 -0.14 15.25
N ALA A 15 -0.70 -0.32 13.93
CA ALA A 15 0.44 0.03 13.08
C ALA A 15 0.64 1.55 12.97
N ASP A 16 -0.36 2.35 13.28
CA ASP A 16 -0.24 3.82 13.27
C ASP A 16 0.64 4.36 14.40
N SER A 17 1.14 3.50 15.30
CA SER A 17 2.22 3.88 16.22
C SER A 17 3.53 4.13 15.49
N LEU A 18 3.68 3.63 14.25
CA LEU A 18 4.84 3.90 13.43
C LEU A 18 4.77 5.31 12.84
N PRO A 19 5.92 5.94 12.52
CA PRO A 19 5.90 7.26 11.90
C PRO A 19 5.08 7.28 10.61
N PRO A 20 4.35 8.37 10.33
CA PRO A 20 3.56 8.47 9.09
C PRO A 20 4.37 8.25 7.82
N ALA A 21 5.66 8.59 7.82
CA ALA A 21 6.55 8.40 6.67
C ALA A 21 6.99 6.95 6.48
N THR A 22 6.56 6.02 7.32
CA THR A 22 6.85 4.60 7.13
C THR A 22 6.27 4.13 5.79
N GLY A 23 7.07 3.40 5.03
CA GLY A 23 6.65 2.88 3.72
C GLY A 23 5.42 2.01 3.83
N LYS A 24 4.53 2.10 2.85
CA LYS A 24 3.27 1.35 2.84
C LYS A 24 2.98 0.86 1.44
N THR A 25 2.47 -0.35 1.37
CA THR A 25 2.01 -0.96 0.11
C THR A 25 0.57 -1.38 0.30
N ILE A 26 -0.29 -1.01 -0.63
CA ILE A 26 -1.71 -1.33 -0.53
C ILE A 26 -2.25 -1.82 -1.87
N ILE A 27 -3.14 -2.81 -1.79
CA ILE A 27 -3.98 -3.24 -2.91
C ILE A 27 -5.42 -3.04 -2.47
N ALA A 28 -6.19 -2.35 -3.29
CA ALA A 28 -7.60 -2.09 -2.99
C ALA A 28 -8.46 -2.26 -4.24
N SER A 29 -9.72 -2.61 -4.05
CA SER A 29 -10.65 -2.78 -5.16
C SER A 29 -11.88 -1.91 -4.96
N HIS A 30 -12.40 -1.42 -6.08
CA HIS A 30 -13.62 -0.66 -6.16
C HIS A 30 -14.62 -1.47 -6.97
N SER A 31 -15.48 -2.23 -6.30
CA SER A 31 -16.34 -3.21 -6.96
C SER A 31 -17.34 -2.54 -7.92
N ALA A 32 -17.92 -1.42 -7.51
CA ALA A 32 -18.91 -0.71 -8.35
C ALA A 32 -18.31 -0.23 -9.67
N LYS A 33 -17.05 0.20 -9.68
CA LYS A 33 -16.37 0.68 -10.89
C LYS A 33 -15.45 -0.35 -11.51
N GLN A 34 -15.35 -1.54 -10.92
CA GLN A 34 -14.49 -2.63 -11.39
C GLN A 34 -13.04 -2.15 -11.57
N LYS A 35 -12.51 -1.45 -10.56
CA LYS A 35 -11.15 -0.93 -10.57
C LYS A 35 -10.31 -1.56 -9.49
N LEU A 36 -9.04 -1.75 -9.79
CA LEU A 36 -8.02 -2.20 -8.85
C LEU A 36 -7.01 -1.07 -8.68
N LEU A 37 -6.70 -0.76 -7.44
CA LEU A 37 -5.66 0.20 -7.09
C LEU A 37 -4.48 -0.56 -6.49
N ILE A 38 -3.28 -0.27 -6.97
CA ILE A 38 -2.04 -0.67 -6.34
C ILE A 38 -1.29 0.62 -6.04
N ALA A 39 -0.97 0.85 -4.78
CA ALA A 39 -0.32 2.09 -4.37
C ALA A 39 0.82 1.79 -3.40
N VAL A 40 1.90 2.55 -3.53
CA VAL A 40 3.07 2.41 -2.66
C VAL A 40 3.49 3.78 -2.19
N GLN A 41 3.61 3.93 -0.87
CA GLN A 41 4.22 5.09 -0.25
C GLN A 41 5.69 4.80 0.02
N PRO A 42 6.62 5.63 -0.48
CA PRO A 42 8.04 5.44 -0.21
C PRO A 42 8.35 5.51 1.29
N HIS A 43 9.31 4.69 1.73
CA HIS A 43 9.71 4.69 3.13
C HIS A 43 10.59 5.89 3.45
N ALA A 44 10.34 6.50 4.61
CA ALA A 44 11.12 7.59 5.19
C ALA A 44 11.19 8.87 4.36
N LEU A 45 10.35 8.99 3.32
CA LEU A 45 10.20 10.24 2.60
C LEU A 45 8.99 11.01 3.15
N ALA A 46 9.23 12.17 3.68
CA ALA A 46 8.17 13.03 4.19
C ALA A 46 7.57 13.89 3.08
N PRO A 47 6.28 14.27 3.18
CA PRO A 47 5.33 13.81 4.18
C PRO A 47 4.75 12.45 3.83
N GLY A 48 4.43 11.66 4.86
CA GLY A 48 3.71 10.41 4.71
C GLY A 48 2.32 10.48 5.32
N GLN A 49 1.53 9.44 5.11
CA GLN A 49 0.19 9.33 5.69
C GLN A 49 0.09 8.10 6.57
N THR A 50 -0.74 8.16 7.60
CA THR A 50 -1.00 7.03 8.49
C THR A 50 -1.84 5.97 7.77
N TYR A 51 -1.82 4.74 8.29
CA TYR A 51 -2.69 3.68 7.78
C TYR A 51 -4.17 4.07 7.91
N THR A 52 -4.55 4.66 9.04
CA THR A 52 -5.92 5.09 9.27
C THR A 52 -6.36 6.15 8.27
N TRP A 53 -5.50 7.12 7.97
CA TRP A 53 -5.81 8.16 6.98
C TRP A 53 -6.01 7.54 5.59
N ILE A 54 -5.10 6.66 5.17
CA ILE A 54 -5.17 6.04 3.85
C ILE A 54 -6.44 5.19 3.73
N ALA A 55 -6.71 4.36 4.73
CA ALA A 55 -7.91 3.52 4.73
C ALA A 55 -9.19 4.36 4.66
N GLY A 56 -9.27 5.41 5.46
CA GLY A 56 -10.42 6.31 5.45
C GLY A 56 -10.60 7.00 4.09
N ARG A 57 -9.51 7.44 3.49
CA ARG A 57 -9.55 8.10 2.19
C ARG A 57 -10.05 7.14 1.10
N LEU A 58 -9.59 5.90 1.13
CA LEU A 58 -10.02 4.90 0.15
C LEU A 58 -11.50 4.56 0.30
N VAL A 59 -11.98 4.43 1.53
CA VAL A 59 -13.41 4.22 1.79
C VAL A 59 -14.22 5.40 1.24
N ASP A 60 -13.78 6.63 1.48
CA ASP A 60 -14.45 7.83 0.98
C ASP A 60 -14.50 7.87 -0.55
N LEU A 61 -13.47 7.32 -1.21
CA LEU A 61 -13.42 7.24 -2.67
C LEU A 61 -14.22 6.06 -3.24
N GLY A 62 -14.83 5.25 -2.38
CA GLY A 62 -15.70 4.15 -2.78
C GLY A 62 -15.02 2.79 -2.88
N PHE A 63 -13.76 2.67 -2.50
CA PHE A 63 -13.10 1.36 -2.42
C PHE A 63 -13.72 0.57 -1.28
N ASP A 64 -14.10 -0.66 -1.56
CA ASP A 64 -14.86 -1.48 -0.61
C ASP A 64 -14.08 -2.67 -0.08
N GLN A 65 -12.92 -2.98 -0.65
CA GLN A 65 -12.03 -4.02 -0.15
C GLN A 65 -10.59 -3.58 -0.33
N GLY A 66 -9.72 -4.02 0.57
CA GLY A 66 -8.31 -3.73 0.45
C GLY A 66 -7.49 -4.34 1.55
N VAL A 67 -6.18 -4.35 1.34
CA VAL A 67 -5.22 -4.91 2.29
C VAL A 67 -3.92 -4.13 2.19
N PHE A 68 -3.32 -3.85 3.34
CA PHE A 68 -1.93 -3.40 3.39
C PHE A 68 -1.02 -4.62 3.39
N LEU A 69 -0.05 -4.59 2.50
CA LEU A 69 0.97 -5.61 2.40
C LEU A 69 2.23 -5.18 3.15
N ASP A 70 3.27 -6.00 3.11
CA ASP A 70 4.53 -5.64 3.71
C ASP A 70 5.03 -4.30 3.16
N GLY A 71 5.53 -3.47 4.05
CA GLY A 71 5.96 -2.13 3.70
C GLY A 71 7.25 -1.76 4.42
N SER A 72 7.24 -0.63 5.15
CA SER A 72 8.42 -0.10 5.80
C SER A 72 9.55 0.08 4.77
N ASP A 73 10.77 -0.33 5.10
CA ASP A 73 11.91 -0.21 4.19
C ASP A 73 11.86 -1.20 3.01
N SER A 74 10.88 -2.10 2.99
CA SER A 74 10.66 -3.02 1.86
C SER A 74 9.68 -2.48 0.83
N ALA A 75 9.07 -1.32 1.05
CA ALA A 75 8.11 -0.75 0.11
C ALA A 75 8.80 -0.39 -1.19
N LEU A 76 8.34 -0.98 -2.28
CA LEU A 76 8.86 -0.67 -3.61
C LEU A 76 7.76 -0.83 -4.65
N LEU A 77 7.92 -0.14 -5.76
CA LEU A 77 7.03 -0.28 -6.91
C LEU A 77 7.85 -0.28 -8.19
N MET A 78 7.64 -1.30 -9.00
CA MET A 78 8.24 -1.41 -10.32
C MET A 78 7.12 -1.45 -11.36
N LEU A 79 7.23 -0.63 -12.39
CA LEU A 79 6.28 -0.57 -13.49
C LEU A 79 7.04 -0.72 -14.81
N ASP A 80 6.63 -1.65 -15.63
CA ASP A 80 7.22 -1.89 -16.95
C ASP A 80 8.74 -2.02 -16.90
N GLY A 81 9.24 -2.72 -15.89
CA GLY A 81 10.67 -2.95 -15.72
C GLY A 81 11.44 -1.79 -15.10
N LYS A 82 10.77 -0.71 -14.73
CA LYS A 82 11.41 0.45 -14.11
C LYS A 82 11.02 0.57 -12.64
N LEU A 83 12.01 0.84 -11.81
CA LEU A 83 11.78 1.04 -10.38
C LEU A 83 11.28 2.47 -10.14
N VAL A 84 10.01 2.58 -9.77
CA VAL A 84 9.34 3.87 -9.55
C VAL A 84 9.46 4.30 -8.08
N VAL A 85 9.28 3.34 -7.15
CA VAL A 85 9.48 3.57 -5.72
C VAL A 85 10.59 2.65 -5.26
N ARG A 86 11.65 3.21 -4.69
CA ARG A 86 12.83 2.44 -4.28
C ARG A 86 12.67 1.95 -2.86
N PRO A 87 13.09 0.70 -2.56
CA PRO A 87 13.13 0.20 -1.18
C PRO A 87 14.27 0.87 -0.40
N GLY A 88 14.33 0.60 0.90
CA GLY A 88 15.45 1.02 1.72
C GLY A 88 16.77 0.46 1.20
N GLU A 89 17.87 1.14 1.52
CA GLU A 89 19.20 0.83 0.96
C GLU A 89 19.65 -0.61 1.22
N ASP A 90 19.22 -1.17 2.35
CA ASP A 90 19.61 -2.53 2.74
C ASP A 90 18.76 -3.62 2.13
N LYS A 91 17.81 -3.27 1.27
CA LYS A 91 16.83 -4.24 0.78
C LYS A 91 17.17 -4.74 -0.60
N ASP A 92 16.97 -6.03 -0.79
CA ASP A 92 17.15 -6.74 -2.04
C ASP A 92 15.81 -6.80 -2.78
N GLU A 93 15.80 -6.33 -4.00
CA GLU A 93 14.61 -6.28 -4.85
C GLU A 93 14.17 -7.66 -5.36
N SER A 94 14.97 -8.71 -5.11
CA SER A 94 14.67 -10.05 -5.62
C SER A 94 13.47 -10.72 -4.94
N ASN A 95 13.06 -10.24 -3.78
CA ASN A 95 11.97 -10.84 -3.00
C ASN A 95 10.66 -10.06 -3.17
N THR A 96 10.33 -9.69 -4.39
CA THR A 96 9.12 -8.92 -4.66
C THR A 96 7.97 -9.82 -5.08
N LEU A 97 6.75 -9.38 -4.75
CA LEU A 97 5.53 -9.97 -5.27
C LEU A 97 5.12 -9.19 -6.52
N GLY A 98 4.94 -9.88 -7.61
CA GLY A 98 4.49 -9.27 -8.84
C GLY A 98 2.99 -9.46 -9.06
N VAL A 99 2.38 -8.47 -9.69
CA VAL A 99 0.99 -8.54 -10.14
C VAL A 99 0.98 -8.24 -11.63
N GLY A 100 0.44 -9.16 -12.40
CA GLY A 100 0.28 -8.98 -13.82
C GLY A 100 -1.19 -8.94 -14.21
N PHE A 101 -1.48 -8.27 -15.30
CA PHE A 101 -2.83 -8.18 -15.82
C PHE A 101 -2.90 -8.84 -17.20
N ARG A 102 -3.88 -9.70 -17.36
CA ARG A 102 -4.12 -10.34 -18.65
C ARG A 102 -5.07 -9.45 -19.47
N LYS A 103 -4.70 -9.21 -20.68
CA LYS A 103 -5.53 -8.47 -21.63
C LYS A 103 -6.52 -9.38 -22.34
#